data_56047c78cd66fde85ae4df12945a227e
#
_entry.id   56047c78cd66fde85ae4df12945a227e
#
_cell.length_a   1.000
_cell.length_b   1.000
_cell.length_c   1.000
_cell.angle_alpha   90.00
_cell.angle_beta   90.00
_cell.angle_gamma   90.00
#
_symmetry.space_group_name_H-M   'P 1'
#
loop_
_entity.id
_entity.type
_entity.pdbx_description
1 polymer ?
#
loop_
_entity_poly.entity_id
_entity_poly.type
_entity_poly.pdbx_seq_one_letter_code
_entity_poly.pdbx_strand_id
1 'polypeptide(L)'
;PATGCAVAHHLGAIHPLELHDLSNACLGTMDAIVLAEDAIRSGRHKTTLVVSCESARDIVEIACDNLNRQPDIDLFTRSLATWTGGSGAAALLLVSSEVSNQGPRLVGSAQGTDSRWHELCRWGVKSEDSVTDPAKRTEYMETDAIGVLRHGVDLGLKTWNQFLETLNWSSEEVDRTICHQVGSAHRQEILPSLGISPEQDYITFPFLGNIGTVSIPMTAALAAERGVLLPGHRVAFLGIGSGLVCRMLAWEWR
;
A
#
# COMPACT_ATOMS: atom_id res chain seq x y z
N PRO A 1 -8.62 -20.35 6.38
CA PRO A 1 -7.62 -20.36 7.44
C PRO A 1 -6.84 -19.06 7.42
N ALA A 2 -6.30 -18.65 8.59
CA ALA A 2 -5.51 -17.44 8.70
C ALA A 2 -4.17 -17.63 7.96
N THR A 3 -3.84 -16.67 7.09
CA THR A 3 -2.59 -16.66 6.31
C THR A 3 -1.37 -16.53 7.23
N GLY A 4 -1.49 -15.73 8.29
CA GLY A 4 -0.45 -15.57 9.31
C GLY A 4 -0.03 -16.90 9.95
N CYS A 5 -0.94 -17.87 10.10
CA CYS A 5 -0.60 -19.21 10.61
C CYS A 5 0.33 -19.99 9.67
N ALA A 6 0.11 -19.87 8.34
CA ALA A 6 0.97 -20.53 7.36
C ALA A 6 2.38 -19.90 7.37
N VAL A 7 2.46 -18.57 7.44
CA VAL A 7 3.75 -17.85 7.56
C VAL A 7 4.49 -18.27 8.83
N ALA A 8 3.80 -18.27 10.00
CA ALA A 8 4.39 -18.66 11.27
C ALA A 8 4.91 -20.11 11.24
N HIS A 9 4.15 -21.04 10.63
CA HIS A 9 4.57 -22.42 10.46
C HIS A 9 5.86 -22.55 9.63
N HIS A 10 5.94 -21.86 8.48
CA HIS A 10 7.13 -21.90 7.62
C HIS A 10 8.36 -21.25 8.29
N LEU A 11 8.15 -20.28 9.18
CA LEU A 11 9.23 -19.68 9.97
C LEU A 11 9.65 -20.57 11.17
N GLY A 12 8.98 -21.68 11.42
CA GLY A 12 9.23 -22.51 12.61
C GLY A 12 8.83 -21.84 13.94
N ALA A 13 7.96 -20.84 13.88
CA ALA A 13 7.48 -20.13 15.06
C ALA A 13 6.36 -20.95 15.73
N ILE A 14 6.74 -21.75 16.74
CA ILE A 14 5.87 -22.70 17.43
C ILE A 14 5.42 -22.24 18.83
N HIS A 15 5.85 -21.06 19.26
CA HIS A 15 5.45 -20.50 20.55
C HIS A 15 4.07 -19.85 20.45
N PRO A 16 3.39 -19.58 21.60
CA PRO A 16 2.19 -18.77 21.58
C PRO A 16 2.46 -17.43 20.87
N LEU A 17 1.74 -17.19 19.77
CA LEU A 17 1.83 -15.97 18.96
C LEU A 17 0.45 -15.34 18.89
N GLU A 18 0.40 -14.02 18.96
CA GLU A 18 -0.77 -13.26 18.50
C GLU A 18 -0.65 -13.08 16.99
N LEU A 19 -1.66 -13.53 16.24
CA LEU A 19 -1.66 -13.53 14.78
C LEU A 19 -2.90 -12.80 14.27
N HIS A 20 -2.69 -11.95 13.26
CA HIS A 20 -3.75 -11.20 12.58
C HIS A 20 -3.56 -11.24 11.08
N ASP A 21 -4.64 -11.51 10.35
CA ASP A 21 -4.74 -11.18 8.93
C ASP A 21 -5.45 -9.84 8.80
N LEU A 22 -4.81 -8.87 8.13
CA LEU A 22 -5.31 -7.50 7.98
C LEU A 22 -5.59 -7.22 6.51
N SER A 23 -6.71 -6.59 6.23
CA SER A 23 -7.09 -6.17 4.89
C SER A 23 -7.57 -4.72 4.92
N ASN A 24 -6.92 -3.85 4.14
CA ASN A 24 -7.36 -2.50 3.85
C ASN A 24 -6.90 -2.08 2.45
N ALA A 25 -7.33 -2.82 1.44
CA ALA A 25 -6.90 -2.63 0.06
C ALA A 25 -5.35 -2.44 -0.02
N CYS A 26 -4.87 -1.45 -0.77
CA CYS A 26 -3.44 -1.18 -0.93
C CYS A 26 -2.72 -0.70 0.34
N LEU A 27 -3.42 -0.49 1.44
CA LEU A 27 -2.88 0.06 2.69
C LEU A 27 -2.71 -0.97 3.80
N GLY A 28 -3.03 -2.24 3.56
CA GLY A 28 -2.97 -3.29 4.58
C GLY A 28 -1.64 -3.35 5.33
N THR A 29 -0.51 -3.24 4.62
CA THR A 29 0.83 -3.21 5.26
C THR A 29 1.04 -1.97 6.11
N MET A 30 0.59 -0.79 5.67
CA MET A 30 0.74 0.45 6.44
C MET A 30 -0.11 0.43 7.71
N ASP A 31 -1.31 -0.11 7.64
CA ASP A 31 -2.17 -0.28 8.81
C ASP A 31 -1.60 -1.33 9.77
N ALA A 32 -1.03 -2.42 9.24
CA ALA A 32 -0.33 -3.41 10.05
C ALA A 32 0.87 -2.82 10.81
N ILE A 33 1.62 -1.89 10.19
CA ILE A 33 2.71 -1.17 10.83
C ILE A 33 2.19 -0.34 12.02
N VAL A 34 1.09 0.40 11.84
CA VAL A 34 0.50 1.22 12.93
C VAL A 34 0.00 0.34 14.07
N LEU A 35 -0.70 -0.75 13.78
CA LEU A 35 -1.18 -1.69 14.79
C LEU A 35 -0.03 -2.39 15.52
N ALA A 36 1.06 -2.72 14.82
CA ALA A 36 2.27 -3.28 15.41
C ALA A 36 2.95 -2.26 16.35
N GLU A 37 3.05 -0.98 15.91
CA GLU A 37 3.59 0.11 16.74
C GLU A 37 2.75 0.30 18.02
N ASP A 38 1.42 0.33 17.90
CA ASP A 38 0.52 0.43 19.05
C ASP A 38 0.68 -0.74 20.03
N ALA A 39 0.87 -1.97 19.53
CA ALA A 39 1.10 -3.14 20.35
C ALA A 39 2.45 -3.08 21.07
N ILE A 40 3.50 -2.58 20.41
CA ILE A 40 4.83 -2.39 21.01
C ILE A 40 4.81 -1.25 22.02
N ARG A 41 4.23 -0.10 21.68
CA ARG A 41 4.17 1.07 22.55
C ARG A 41 3.35 0.85 23.82
N SER A 42 2.28 0.05 23.73
CA SER A 42 1.49 -0.35 24.90
C SER A 42 2.17 -1.42 25.77
N GLY A 43 3.34 -1.92 25.37
CA GLY A 43 4.06 -2.98 26.07
C GLY A 43 3.47 -4.39 25.90
N ARG A 44 2.47 -4.55 25.04
CA ARG A 44 1.85 -5.85 24.76
C ARG A 44 2.82 -6.82 24.07
N HIS A 45 3.63 -6.29 23.14
CA HIS A 45 4.69 -7.01 22.46
C HIS A 45 5.99 -6.21 22.42
N LYS A 46 7.12 -6.90 22.36
CA LYS A 46 8.44 -6.29 22.15
C LYS A 46 8.89 -6.37 20.69
N THR A 47 8.29 -7.29 19.95
CA THR A 47 8.65 -7.57 18.55
C THR A 47 7.39 -7.95 17.79
N THR A 48 7.23 -7.41 16.59
CA THR A 48 6.12 -7.74 15.68
C THR A 48 6.66 -7.87 14.27
N LEU A 49 6.29 -8.95 13.59
CA LEU A 49 6.61 -9.17 12.17
C LEU A 49 5.38 -8.85 11.33
N VAL A 50 5.50 -7.89 10.43
CA VAL A 50 4.50 -7.58 9.40
C VAL A 50 4.95 -8.22 8.10
N VAL A 51 4.10 -9.04 7.49
CA VAL A 51 4.39 -9.72 6.21
C VAL A 51 3.27 -9.39 5.23
N SER A 52 3.65 -9.09 4.00
CA SER A 52 2.71 -8.84 2.91
C SER A 52 3.20 -9.53 1.64
N CYS A 53 2.25 -10.07 0.87
CA CYS A 53 2.51 -10.70 -0.42
C CYS A 53 1.37 -10.39 -1.37
N GLU A 54 1.70 -9.99 -2.58
CA GLU A 54 0.75 -9.72 -3.67
C GLU A 54 1.13 -10.52 -4.91
N SER A 55 0.13 -11.03 -5.61
CA SER A 55 0.27 -11.65 -6.93
C SER A 55 -0.80 -11.11 -7.86
N ALA A 56 -0.38 -10.42 -8.92
CA ALA A 56 -1.29 -9.91 -9.95
C ALA A 56 -1.48 -10.91 -11.10
N ARG A 57 -0.79 -12.05 -11.09
CA ARG A 57 -0.77 -12.98 -12.23
C ARG A 57 -2.18 -13.39 -12.64
N ASP A 58 -2.94 -13.95 -11.72
CA ASP A 58 -4.24 -14.56 -12.04
C ASP A 58 -5.24 -13.52 -12.52
N ILE A 59 -5.30 -12.35 -11.87
CA ILE A 59 -6.23 -11.28 -12.27
C ILE A 59 -5.85 -10.66 -13.62
N VAL A 60 -4.55 -10.58 -13.95
CA VAL A 60 -4.07 -10.11 -15.26
C VAL A 60 -4.40 -11.14 -16.34
N GLU A 61 -4.16 -12.43 -16.11
CA GLU A 61 -4.51 -13.51 -17.05
C GLU A 61 -6.02 -13.53 -17.32
N ILE A 62 -6.86 -13.41 -16.29
CA ILE A 62 -8.32 -13.32 -16.42
C ILE A 62 -8.73 -12.08 -17.24
N ALA A 63 -8.14 -10.92 -16.99
CA ALA A 63 -8.42 -9.70 -17.73
C ALA A 63 -8.03 -9.83 -19.21
N CYS A 64 -6.88 -10.45 -19.53
CA CYS A 64 -6.47 -10.78 -20.88
C CYS A 64 -7.47 -11.70 -21.59
N ASP A 65 -7.87 -12.77 -20.92
CA ASP A 65 -8.82 -13.74 -21.46
C ASP A 65 -10.19 -13.11 -21.74
N ASN A 66 -10.68 -12.30 -20.83
CA ASN A 66 -11.94 -11.59 -21.00
C ASN A 66 -11.90 -10.65 -22.21
N LEU A 67 -10.86 -9.86 -22.35
CA LEU A 67 -10.70 -8.95 -23.48
C LEU A 67 -10.52 -9.68 -24.83
N ASN A 68 -9.80 -10.82 -24.82
CA ASN A 68 -9.65 -11.64 -26.02
C ASN A 68 -10.97 -12.30 -26.47
N ARG A 69 -11.85 -12.68 -25.52
CA ARG A 69 -13.16 -13.26 -25.82
C ARG A 69 -14.17 -12.21 -26.27
N GLN A 70 -14.12 -11.03 -25.69
CA GLN A 70 -15.04 -9.94 -25.96
C GLN A 70 -14.26 -8.62 -26.03
N PRO A 71 -13.69 -8.28 -27.21
CA PRO A 71 -12.98 -7.01 -27.40
C PRO A 71 -13.93 -5.83 -27.21
N ASP A 72 -13.68 -5.04 -26.17
CA ASP A 72 -14.50 -3.89 -25.78
C ASP A 72 -13.57 -2.80 -25.22
N ILE A 73 -13.70 -1.59 -25.78
CA ILE A 73 -12.87 -0.44 -25.37
C ILE A 73 -13.19 0.01 -23.94
N ASP A 74 -14.44 -0.11 -23.50
CA ASP A 74 -14.83 0.25 -22.14
C ASP A 74 -14.29 -0.76 -21.12
N LEU A 75 -14.34 -2.06 -21.47
CA LEU A 75 -13.71 -3.12 -20.68
C LEU A 75 -12.21 -2.89 -20.58
N PHE A 76 -11.52 -2.60 -21.69
CA PHE A 76 -10.09 -2.27 -21.71
C PHE A 76 -9.79 -1.09 -20.78
N THR A 77 -10.54 0.00 -20.90
CA THR A 77 -10.33 1.21 -20.11
C THR A 77 -10.51 0.98 -18.62
N ARG A 78 -11.56 0.24 -18.21
CA ARG A 78 -11.80 -0.10 -16.81
C ARG A 78 -10.77 -1.09 -16.23
N SER A 79 -10.10 -1.84 -17.09
CA SER A 79 -9.04 -2.81 -16.71
C SER A 79 -7.64 -2.20 -16.71
N LEU A 80 -7.44 -0.92 -17.03
CA LEU A 80 -6.11 -0.29 -17.12
C LEU A 80 -5.27 -0.48 -15.86
N ALA A 81 -5.87 -0.34 -14.68
CA ALA A 81 -5.17 -0.54 -13.41
C ALA A 81 -4.73 -2.00 -13.23
N THR A 82 -5.51 -2.97 -13.71
CA THR A 82 -5.18 -4.41 -13.68
C THR A 82 -3.96 -4.73 -14.54
N TRP A 83 -3.86 -4.13 -15.74
CA TRP A 83 -2.75 -4.36 -16.68
C TRP A 83 -1.38 -3.94 -16.12
N THR A 84 -1.38 -3.00 -15.19
CA THR A 84 -0.16 -2.51 -14.54
C THR A 84 0.15 -3.25 -13.24
N GLY A 85 -0.65 -4.25 -12.89
CA GLY A 85 -0.45 -5.06 -11.70
C GLY A 85 0.88 -5.80 -11.71
N GLY A 86 1.52 -5.84 -10.55
CA GLY A 86 2.77 -6.55 -10.32
C GLY A 86 2.65 -7.54 -9.17
N SER A 87 3.73 -8.27 -8.91
CA SER A 87 3.81 -9.24 -7.82
C SER A 87 5.03 -8.98 -6.96
N GLY A 88 4.92 -9.24 -5.67
CA GLY A 88 6.02 -9.05 -4.73
C GLY A 88 5.69 -9.53 -3.33
N ALA A 89 6.69 -9.57 -2.48
CA ALA A 89 6.54 -9.83 -1.06
C ALA A 89 7.50 -8.95 -0.25
N ALA A 90 7.05 -8.52 0.92
CA ALA A 90 7.84 -7.74 1.85
C ALA A 90 7.60 -8.20 3.28
N ALA A 91 8.62 -8.08 4.11
CA ALA A 91 8.54 -8.33 5.54
C ALA A 91 9.22 -7.19 6.30
N LEU A 92 8.56 -6.71 7.37
CA LEU A 92 9.08 -5.67 8.25
C LEU A 92 9.09 -6.19 9.68
N LEU A 93 10.26 -6.18 10.31
CA LEU A 93 10.40 -6.49 11.71
C LEU A 93 10.41 -5.21 12.52
N LEU A 94 9.35 -4.97 13.29
CA LEU A 94 9.27 -3.85 14.22
C LEU A 94 9.68 -4.35 15.61
N VAL A 95 10.51 -3.57 16.30
CA VAL A 95 11.00 -3.90 17.63
C VAL A 95 10.90 -2.70 18.56
N SER A 96 10.71 -2.96 19.85
CA SER A 96 10.82 -1.91 20.87
C SER A 96 12.25 -1.41 20.99
N SER A 97 12.42 -0.17 21.45
CA SER A 97 13.75 0.41 21.73
C SER A 97 14.54 -0.34 22.81
N GLU A 98 13.87 -1.16 23.62
CA GLU A 98 14.53 -2.06 24.58
C GLU A 98 15.23 -3.23 23.89
N VAL A 99 14.72 -3.67 22.72
CA VAL A 99 15.31 -4.77 21.94
C VAL A 99 16.40 -4.24 21.02
N SER A 100 16.13 -3.14 20.31
CA SER A 100 17.11 -2.51 19.42
C SER A 100 16.77 -1.05 19.18
N ASN A 101 17.80 -0.21 19.09
CA ASN A 101 17.69 1.18 18.66
C ASN A 101 18.25 1.40 17.23
N GLN A 102 18.51 0.31 16.51
CA GLN A 102 18.99 0.38 15.13
C GLN A 102 17.80 0.43 14.15
N GLY A 103 18.05 1.04 12.99
CA GLY A 103 17.08 1.16 11.92
C GLY A 103 16.13 2.35 12.03
N PRO A 104 15.26 2.53 11.04
CA PRO A 104 14.33 3.65 10.99
C PRO A 104 13.34 3.63 12.16
N ARG A 105 13.00 4.81 12.67
CA ARG A 105 12.01 5.00 13.74
C ARG A 105 10.73 5.58 13.19
N LEU A 106 9.60 4.90 13.40
CA LEU A 106 8.28 5.46 13.17
C LEU A 106 8.00 6.55 14.22
N VAL A 107 7.69 7.76 13.77
CA VAL A 107 7.49 8.93 14.65
C VAL A 107 6.07 9.46 14.64
N GLY A 108 5.25 9.03 13.68
CA GLY A 108 3.84 9.37 13.65
C GLY A 108 3.12 8.88 12.41
N SER A 109 1.82 9.06 12.41
CA SER A 109 0.96 8.67 11.30
C SER A 109 -0.28 9.56 11.21
N ALA A 110 -0.87 9.64 10.01
CA ALA A 110 -2.19 10.21 9.79
C ALA A 110 -3.03 9.32 8.88
N GLN A 111 -4.34 9.43 8.99
CA GLN A 111 -5.29 8.70 8.15
C GLN A 111 -6.44 9.59 7.73
N GLY A 112 -6.83 9.50 6.45
CA GLY A 112 -8.04 10.08 5.91
C GLY A 112 -8.91 9.00 5.25
N THR A 113 -10.23 9.21 5.26
CA THR A 113 -11.19 8.31 4.61
C THR A 113 -12.29 9.12 3.96
N ASP A 114 -12.66 8.77 2.73
CA ASP A 114 -13.84 9.30 2.05
C ASP A 114 -14.64 8.17 1.40
N SER A 115 -15.53 7.59 2.18
CA SER A 115 -16.35 6.43 1.80
C SER A 115 -17.38 6.73 0.70
N ARG A 116 -17.61 8.00 0.34
CA ARG A 116 -18.49 8.36 -0.79
C ARG A 116 -17.98 7.80 -2.12
N TRP A 117 -16.69 7.52 -2.20
CA TRP A 117 -16.00 7.09 -3.42
C TRP A 117 -15.65 5.60 -3.44
N HIS A 118 -16.32 4.79 -2.62
CA HIS A 118 -16.02 3.36 -2.47
C HIS A 118 -16.23 2.56 -3.76
N GLU A 119 -17.07 3.05 -4.68
CA GLU A 119 -17.32 2.38 -5.96
C GLU A 119 -16.31 2.67 -7.07
N LEU A 120 -15.41 3.63 -6.88
CA LEU A 120 -14.41 3.99 -7.90
C LEU A 120 -13.41 2.86 -8.20
N CYS A 121 -13.21 1.96 -7.26
CA CYS A 121 -12.41 0.76 -7.46
C CYS A 121 -13.17 -0.41 -6.85
N ARG A 122 -13.54 -1.38 -7.68
CA ARG A 122 -14.29 -2.57 -7.28
C ARG A 122 -13.53 -3.82 -7.66
N TRP A 123 -13.46 -4.73 -6.72
CA TRP A 123 -12.90 -6.05 -6.91
C TRP A 123 -13.83 -7.08 -6.32
N GLY A 124 -13.96 -8.23 -6.97
CA GLY A 124 -14.82 -9.30 -6.51
C GLY A 124 -14.96 -10.44 -7.49
N VAL A 125 -15.96 -11.27 -7.25
CA VAL A 125 -16.31 -12.40 -8.12
C VAL A 125 -17.67 -12.10 -8.76
N LYS A 126 -17.70 -12.08 -10.09
CA LYS A 126 -18.97 -12.05 -10.84
C LYS A 126 -19.50 -13.48 -10.95
N SER A 127 -20.75 -13.68 -10.55
CA SER A 127 -21.53 -14.85 -10.95
C SER A 127 -22.60 -14.39 -11.93
N GLU A 128 -22.73 -15.05 -13.08
CA GLU A 128 -23.94 -14.85 -13.90
C GLU A 128 -25.14 -15.33 -13.09
N ASP A 129 -26.24 -14.59 -13.09
CA ASP A 129 -27.45 -14.81 -12.24
C ASP A 129 -28.06 -16.21 -12.31
N SER A 130 -27.66 -17.04 -13.27
CA SER A 130 -28.12 -18.41 -13.48
C SER A 130 -27.08 -19.49 -13.15
N VAL A 131 -25.88 -19.13 -12.67
CA VAL A 131 -24.77 -20.06 -12.56
C VAL A 131 -24.65 -20.64 -11.16
N THR A 132 -25.19 -21.84 -11.00
CA THR A 132 -24.94 -22.69 -9.81
C THR A 132 -23.55 -23.36 -9.83
N ASP A 133 -22.81 -23.25 -10.95
CA ASP A 133 -21.52 -23.88 -11.13
C ASP A 133 -20.39 -22.94 -10.65
N PRO A 134 -19.67 -23.27 -9.56
CA PRO A 134 -18.55 -22.48 -9.05
C PRO A 134 -17.41 -22.28 -10.07
N ALA A 135 -17.26 -23.19 -11.05
CA ALA A 135 -16.23 -23.10 -12.10
C ALA A 135 -16.49 -21.98 -13.12
N LYS A 136 -17.67 -21.39 -13.11
CA LYS A 136 -18.04 -20.26 -13.98
C LYS A 136 -17.99 -18.90 -13.27
N ARG A 137 -17.48 -18.86 -12.04
CA ARG A 137 -17.22 -17.62 -11.34
C ARG A 137 -15.94 -16.99 -11.90
N THR A 138 -16.02 -15.72 -12.26
CA THR A 138 -14.86 -14.96 -12.75
C THR A 138 -14.53 -13.82 -11.79
N GLU A 139 -13.29 -13.74 -11.39
CA GLU A 139 -12.80 -12.57 -10.65
C GLU A 139 -12.76 -11.36 -11.58
N TYR A 140 -12.97 -10.19 -11.02
CA TYR A 140 -12.86 -8.94 -11.76
C TYR A 140 -12.26 -7.87 -10.88
N MET A 141 -11.55 -6.94 -11.50
CA MET A 141 -11.12 -5.68 -10.93
C MET A 141 -11.44 -4.57 -11.93
N GLU A 142 -12.24 -3.61 -11.51
CA GLU A 142 -12.64 -2.46 -12.31
C GLU A 142 -12.30 -1.18 -11.56
N THR A 143 -11.69 -0.23 -12.25
CA THR A 143 -11.25 1.04 -11.65
C THR A 143 -11.63 2.22 -12.54
N ASP A 144 -12.36 3.18 -11.99
CA ASP A 144 -12.45 4.52 -12.54
C ASP A 144 -11.16 5.28 -12.18
N ALA A 145 -10.14 5.14 -13.03
CA ALA A 145 -8.82 5.72 -12.79
C ALA A 145 -8.86 7.26 -12.69
N ILE A 146 -9.76 7.93 -13.42
CA ILE A 146 -9.92 9.39 -13.39
C ILE A 146 -10.55 9.82 -12.08
N GLY A 147 -11.63 9.14 -11.66
CA GLY A 147 -12.28 9.40 -10.38
C GLY A 147 -11.35 9.17 -9.20
N VAL A 148 -10.60 8.05 -9.21
CA VAL A 148 -9.59 7.75 -8.18
C VAL A 148 -8.51 8.82 -8.13
N LEU A 149 -8.00 9.27 -9.28
CA LEU A 149 -6.99 10.33 -9.34
C LEU A 149 -7.53 11.62 -8.71
N ARG A 150 -8.67 12.12 -9.19
CA ARG A 150 -9.26 13.38 -8.74
C ARG A 150 -9.55 13.38 -7.23
N HIS A 151 -10.33 12.40 -6.76
CA HIS A 151 -10.77 12.35 -5.37
C HIS A 151 -9.66 11.85 -4.43
N GLY A 152 -8.71 11.08 -4.95
CA GLY A 152 -7.51 10.65 -4.24
C GLY A 152 -6.57 11.82 -3.95
N VAL A 153 -6.37 12.75 -4.89
CA VAL A 153 -5.57 13.96 -4.66
C VAL A 153 -6.22 14.84 -3.60
N ASP A 154 -7.54 15.06 -3.67
CA ASP A 154 -8.28 15.85 -2.67
C ASP A 154 -8.17 15.26 -1.26
N LEU A 155 -8.30 13.94 -1.13
CA LEU A 155 -8.15 13.23 0.14
C LEU A 155 -6.70 13.26 0.63
N GLY A 156 -5.76 13.03 -0.30
CA GLY A 156 -4.32 13.07 -0.04
C GLY A 156 -3.88 14.41 0.55
N LEU A 157 -4.30 15.53 -0.06
CA LEU A 157 -3.97 16.88 0.40
C LEU A 157 -4.50 17.15 1.83
N LYS A 158 -5.73 16.77 2.12
CA LYS A 158 -6.31 16.91 3.46
C LYS A 158 -5.54 16.10 4.50
N THR A 159 -5.20 14.84 4.15
CA THR A 159 -4.46 13.95 5.03
C THR A 159 -3.02 14.43 5.23
N TRP A 160 -2.40 15.02 4.20
CA TRP A 160 -1.06 15.61 4.26
C TRP A 160 -0.99 16.78 5.24
N ASN A 161 -1.94 17.70 5.17
CA ASN A 161 -2.00 18.82 6.09
C ASN A 161 -2.14 18.34 7.54
N GLN A 162 -3.05 17.39 7.80
CA GLN A 162 -3.20 16.77 9.12
C GLN A 162 -1.92 16.05 9.57
N PHE A 163 -1.23 15.37 8.66
CA PHE A 163 0.02 14.66 8.92
C PHE A 163 1.12 15.63 9.36
N LEU A 164 1.32 16.72 8.63
CA LEU A 164 2.30 17.75 8.97
C LEU A 164 1.98 18.44 10.30
N GLU A 165 0.73 18.79 10.54
CA GLU A 165 0.27 19.38 11.82
C GLU A 165 0.55 18.43 13.00
N THR A 166 0.20 17.14 12.86
CA THR A 166 0.42 16.13 13.92
C THR A 166 1.90 15.99 14.29
N LEU A 167 2.78 16.13 13.31
CA LEU A 167 4.23 15.98 13.49
C LEU A 167 4.93 17.30 13.85
N ASN A 168 4.25 18.42 13.70
CA ASN A 168 4.84 19.75 13.73
C ASN A 168 5.99 19.88 12.73
N TRP A 169 5.78 19.33 11.51
CA TRP A 169 6.69 19.42 10.38
C TRP A 169 6.16 20.37 9.31
N SER A 170 7.06 20.92 8.50
CA SER A 170 6.70 21.54 7.21
C SER A 170 7.02 20.60 6.05
N SER A 171 6.47 20.88 4.87
CA SER A 171 6.75 20.08 3.67
C SER A 171 8.25 20.09 3.31
N GLU A 172 8.93 21.20 3.56
CA GLU A 172 10.36 21.39 3.28
C GLU A 172 11.26 20.54 4.21
N GLU A 173 10.75 20.13 5.37
CA GLU A 173 11.46 19.28 6.31
C GLU A 173 11.37 17.79 5.97
N VAL A 174 10.59 17.42 4.96
CA VAL A 174 10.51 16.04 4.46
C VAL A 174 11.58 15.83 3.39
N ASP A 175 12.63 15.10 3.73
CA ASP A 175 13.77 14.87 2.83
C ASP A 175 13.43 13.91 1.69
N ARG A 176 12.63 12.87 1.96
CA ARG A 176 12.25 11.83 0.99
C ARG A 176 10.82 11.39 1.17
N THR A 177 10.22 10.98 0.06
CA THR A 177 8.91 10.33 0.05
C THR A 177 8.99 8.96 -0.61
N ILE A 178 8.14 8.06 -0.14
CA ILE A 178 7.86 6.76 -0.75
C ILE A 178 6.36 6.68 -0.94
N CYS A 179 5.93 6.96 -2.17
CA CYS A 179 4.51 6.92 -2.51
C CYS A 179 4.04 5.52 -2.89
N HIS A 180 2.77 5.23 -2.69
CA HIS A 180 2.14 4.06 -3.29
C HIS A 180 2.24 4.13 -4.82
N GLN A 181 2.74 3.06 -5.44
CA GLN A 181 3.10 3.00 -6.85
C GLN A 181 1.87 2.73 -7.76
N VAL A 182 0.97 3.72 -7.87
CA VAL A 182 -0.27 3.60 -8.68
C VAL A 182 0.01 3.79 -10.15
N GLY A 183 0.86 4.76 -10.51
CA GLY A 183 1.22 5.09 -11.90
C GLY A 183 1.77 6.50 -12.06
N SER A 184 2.34 6.79 -13.23
CA SER A 184 3.00 8.06 -13.52
C SER A 184 2.05 9.26 -13.46
N ALA A 185 0.83 9.13 -13.99
CA ALA A 185 -0.16 10.20 -13.98
C ALA A 185 -0.55 10.59 -12.53
N HIS A 186 -0.80 9.61 -11.67
CA HIS A 186 -1.11 9.86 -10.27
C HIS A 186 0.05 10.58 -9.55
N ARG A 187 1.29 10.16 -9.80
CA ARG A 187 2.48 10.79 -9.24
C ARG A 187 2.64 12.25 -9.70
N GLN A 188 2.41 12.53 -10.99
CA GLN A 188 2.51 13.88 -11.56
C GLN A 188 1.50 14.86 -10.97
N GLU A 189 0.35 14.40 -10.52
CA GLU A 189 -0.69 15.23 -9.91
C GLU A 189 -0.49 15.39 -8.41
N ILE A 190 -0.18 14.30 -7.69
CA ILE A 190 -0.14 14.31 -6.22
C ILE A 190 1.08 15.05 -5.67
N LEU A 191 2.29 14.84 -6.22
CA LEU A 191 3.50 15.44 -5.65
C LEU A 191 3.48 16.97 -5.66
N PRO A 192 3.15 17.66 -6.78
CA PRO A 192 3.03 19.11 -6.77
C PRO A 192 1.95 19.63 -5.82
N SER A 193 0.82 18.90 -5.71
CA SER A 193 -0.27 19.27 -4.80
C SER A 193 0.15 19.26 -3.33
N LEU A 194 1.11 18.40 -2.97
CA LEU A 194 1.67 18.30 -1.62
C LEU A 194 2.90 19.20 -1.40
N GLY A 195 3.34 19.95 -2.43
CA GLY A 195 4.56 20.75 -2.37
C GLY A 195 5.84 19.90 -2.36
N ILE A 196 5.79 18.69 -2.90
CA ILE A 196 6.91 17.73 -2.93
C ILE A 196 7.54 17.76 -4.33
N SER A 197 8.87 17.89 -4.36
CA SER A 197 9.63 17.78 -5.60
C SER A 197 9.69 16.32 -6.08
N PRO A 198 9.60 16.06 -7.40
CA PRO A 198 9.77 14.72 -7.95
C PRO A 198 11.07 14.01 -7.55
N GLU A 199 12.14 14.75 -7.27
CA GLU A 199 13.44 14.23 -6.85
C GLU A 199 13.43 13.71 -5.39
N GLN A 200 12.46 14.13 -4.58
CA GLN A 200 12.29 13.64 -3.21
C GLN A 200 11.60 12.27 -3.19
N ASP A 201 10.89 11.90 -4.26
CA ASP A 201 10.13 10.65 -4.35
C ASP A 201 10.89 9.58 -5.12
N TYR A 202 11.11 8.42 -4.47
CA TYR A 202 11.73 7.27 -5.12
C TYR A 202 10.67 6.35 -5.74
N ILE A 203 10.88 5.94 -6.99
CA ILE A 203 9.89 5.18 -7.77
C ILE A 203 10.38 3.79 -8.15
N THR A 204 9.47 2.82 -8.13
CA THR A 204 9.66 1.44 -8.61
C THR A 204 8.61 1.03 -9.65
N PHE A 205 7.56 1.82 -9.83
CA PHE A 205 6.48 1.55 -10.76
C PHE A 205 6.95 1.16 -12.18
N PRO A 206 7.97 1.80 -12.81
CA PRO A 206 8.39 1.47 -14.17
C PRO A 206 8.86 0.03 -14.38
N PHE A 207 9.25 -0.68 -13.32
CA PHE A 207 9.79 -2.03 -13.42
C PHE A 207 9.12 -3.06 -12.47
N LEU A 208 8.35 -2.63 -11.47
CA LEU A 208 7.58 -3.51 -10.60
C LEU A 208 6.07 -3.42 -10.83
N GLY A 209 5.59 -2.34 -11.49
CA GLY A 209 4.17 -2.06 -11.61
C GLY A 209 3.52 -1.69 -10.27
N ASN A 210 2.19 -1.79 -10.22
CA ASN A 210 1.43 -1.64 -8.98
C ASN A 210 1.37 -3.00 -8.26
N ILE A 211 2.17 -3.15 -7.22
CA ILE A 211 2.22 -4.36 -6.38
C ILE A 211 1.39 -4.20 -5.10
N GLY A 212 0.28 -3.45 -5.18
CA GLY A 212 -0.71 -3.33 -4.11
C GLY A 212 -0.11 -2.90 -2.78
N THR A 213 -0.46 -3.61 -1.72
CA THR A 213 -0.01 -3.31 -0.34
C THR A 213 1.50 -3.50 -0.12
N VAL A 214 2.20 -4.21 -1.03
CA VAL A 214 3.66 -4.40 -1.00
C VAL A 214 4.43 -3.21 -1.59
N SER A 215 3.78 -2.32 -2.34
CA SER A 215 4.43 -1.21 -3.07
C SER A 215 5.33 -0.36 -2.19
N ILE A 216 4.81 0.14 -1.06
CA ILE A 216 5.54 1.04 -0.18
C ILE A 216 6.73 0.33 0.50
N PRO A 217 6.56 -0.80 1.19
CA PRO A 217 7.69 -1.46 1.85
C PRO A 217 8.76 -1.95 0.87
N MET A 218 8.39 -2.45 -0.30
CA MET A 218 9.35 -2.87 -1.32
C MET A 218 10.12 -1.68 -1.88
N THR A 219 9.43 -0.58 -2.19
CA THR A 219 10.05 0.65 -2.68
C THR A 219 11.00 1.24 -1.64
N ALA A 220 10.62 1.24 -0.36
CA ALA A 220 11.46 1.71 0.74
C ALA A 220 12.72 0.85 0.90
N ALA A 221 12.60 -0.48 0.84
CA ALA A 221 13.74 -1.40 0.90
C ALA A 221 14.73 -1.13 -0.23
N LEU A 222 14.24 -1.03 -1.48
CA LEU A 222 15.07 -0.75 -2.64
C LEU A 222 15.72 0.64 -2.58
N ALA A 223 15.00 1.65 -2.08
CA ALA A 223 15.54 2.99 -1.89
C ALA A 223 16.67 3.00 -0.84
N ALA A 224 16.50 2.23 0.24
CA ALA A 224 17.54 2.07 1.27
C ALA A 224 18.79 1.36 0.73
N GLU A 225 18.61 0.22 0.03
CA GLU A 225 19.72 -0.52 -0.58
C GLU A 225 20.52 0.31 -1.59
N ARG A 226 19.84 1.22 -2.30
CA ARG A 226 20.46 2.12 -3.28
C ARG A 226 21.01 3.41 -2.69
N GLY A 227 20.98 3.56 -1.37
CA GLY A 227 21.51 4.73 -0.68
C GLY A 227 20.71 6.03 -0.95
N VAL A 228 19.43 5.92 -1.29
CA VAL A 228 18.54 7.08 -1.44
C VAL A 228 18.00 7.54 -0.08
N LEU A 229 17.73 6.59 0.82
CA LEU A 229 17.35 6.86 2.20
C LEU A 229 18.60 6.85 3.07
N LEU A 230 18.96 8.02 3.64
CA LEU A 230 20.19 8.21 4.40
C LEU A 230 19.89 8.46 5.88
N PRO A 231 20.81 8.10 6.79
CA PRO A 231 20.70 8.50 8.20
C PRO A 231 20.49 10.01 8.34
N GLY A 232 19.54 10.39 9.18
CA GLY A 232 19.13 11.77 9.39
C GLY A 232 17.94 12.22 8.54
N HIS A 233 17.56 11.48 7.48
CA HIS A 233 16.40 11.84 6.67
C HIS A 233 15.08 11.69 7.44
N ARG A 234 14.19 12.66 7.26
CA ARG A 234 12.75 12.58 7.54
C ARG A 234 12.06 12.03 6.30
N VAL A 235 11.49 10.84 6.43
CA VAL A 235 10.89 10.10 5.30
C VAL A 235 9.40 9.96 5.51
N ALA A 236 8.60 10.34 4.51
CA ALA A 236 7.16 10.14 4.52
C ALA A 236 6.76 8.99 3.59
N PHE A 237 6.03 8.00 4.13
CA PHE A 237 5.36 6.99 3.33
C PHE A 237 3.94 7.46 3.04
N LEU A 238 3.56 7.56 1.77
CA LEU A 238 2.31 8.15 1.32
C LEU A 238 1.47 7.10 0.59
N GLY A 239 0.44 6.60 1.26
CA GLY A 239 -0.43 5.55 0.74
C GLY A 239 -1.83 6.05 0.41
N ILE A 240 -2.36 5.59 -0.72
CA ILE A 240 -3.75 5.72 -1.13
C ILE A 240 -4.29 4.34 -1.49
N GLY A 241 -5.53 4.05 -1.14
CA GLY A 241 -6.20 2.79 -1.44
C GLY A 241 -7.66 2.97 -1.78
N SER A 242 -8.23 1.88 -2.32
CA SER A 242 -9.68 1.81 -2.59
C SER A 242 -10.47 2.11 -1.33
N GLY A 243 -11.59 2.82 -1.48
CA GLY A 243 -12.45 3.10 -0.36
C GLY A 243 -13.08 4.50 -0.35
N LEU A 244 -12.50 5.66 -0.70
CA LEU A 244 -11.07 5.90 -0.71
C LEU A 244 -10.52 6.00 0.70
N VAL A 245 -9.34 5.49 0.91
CA VAL A 245 -8.59 5.64 2.16
C VAL A 245 -7.18 6.15 1.87
N CYS A 246 -6.64 6.97 2.78
CA CYS A 246 -5.29 7.51 2.72
C CYS A 246 -4.60 7.24 4.04
N ARG A 247 -3.36 6.76 4.02
CA ARG A 247 -2.53 6.56 5.20
C ARG A 247 -1.16 7.16 4.95
N MET A 248 -0.65 7.89 5.91
CA MET A 248 0.69 8.46 5.88
C MET A 248 1.47 8.05 7.12
N LEU A 249 2.72 7.66 6.94
CA LEU A 249 3.62 7.28 8.04
C LEU A 249 4.88 8.13 7.99
N ALA A 250 5.31 8.64 9.14
CA ALA A 250 6.52 9.43 9.28
C ALA A 250 7.65 8.60 9.90
N TRP A 251 8.79 8.62 9.27
CA TRP A 251 9.98 7.90 9.71
C TRP A 251 11.17 8.85 9.88
N GLU A 252 11.90 8.68 10.97
CA GLU A 252 13.28 9.15 11.10
C GLU A 252 14.20 8.02 10.67
N TRP A 253 14.93 8.22 9.58
CA TRP A 253 15.89 7.25 9.06
C TRP A 253 17.20 7.32 9.86
N ARG A 254 17.72 6.15 10.28
CA ARG A 254 18.89 6.07 11.15
C ARG A 254 19.96 5.17 10.55
#